data_8da080f6b1354be9959a1aaed31b2c34
#
_entry.id   8da080f6b1354be9959a1aaed31b2c34
#
_cell.length_a   1.000
_cell.length_b   1.000
_cell.length_c   1.000
_cell.angle_alpha   90.00
_cell.angle_beta   90.00
_cell.angle_gamma   90.00
#
_symmetry.space_group_name_H-M   'P 1'
#
loop_
_entity.id
_entity.type
_entity.pdbx_description
1 polymer ?
#
loop_
_entity_poly.entity_id
_entity_poly.type
_entity_poly.pdbx_seq_one_letter_code
_entity_poly.pdbx_strand_id
1 'polypeptide(L)'
;MRCLVLVLAALIGAATMARAQDAIPDIKGTWSGKGKVLVFGNNMHNPGAQTMSEPPRLRDIEMTDVVEGQDGRLAWGRSSSAVMESKEPFAWAMSSDNKSIVGADLDGYFRITLLAPDRMEKCYVHNGTGATKSIVATCYAMERVKK
;
A
#
# COMPACT_ATOMS: atom_id res chain seq x y z
N MET A 1 -66.08 -37.03 21.83
CA MET A 1 -65.43 -36.32 20.74
C MET A 1 -64.25 -35.55 21.34
N ARG A 2 -63.00 -35.99 21.14
CA ARG A 2 -61.79 -35.38 21.69
C ARG A 2 -61.08 -34.70 20.53
N CYS A 3 -61.04 -33.35 20.52
CA CYS A 3 -60.28 -32.58 19.57
C CYS A 3 -58.79 -32.55 19.98
N LEU A 4 -57.95 -33.17 19.17
CA LEU A 4 -56.54 -33.17 19.32
C LEU A 4 -55.95 -31.92 18.58
N VAL A 5 -55.49 -30.92 19.32
CA VAL A 5 -54.82 -29.72 18.75
C VAL A 5 -53.35 -30.03 18.61
N LEU A 6 -52.90 -30.22 17.35
CA LEU A 6 -51.50 -30.34 17.01
C LEU A 6 -50.89 -28.94 16.91
N VAL A 7 -50.00 -28.57 17.89
CA VAL A 7 -49.18 -27.37 17.84
C VAL A 7 -47.90 -27.71 17.09
N LEU A 8 -47.80 -27.22 15.85
CA LEU A 8 -46.61 -27.34 15.04
C LEU A 8 -45.63 -26.21 15.40
N ALA A 9 -44.62 -26.48 16.21
CA ALA A 9 -43.56 -25.53 16.53
C ALA A 9 -42.60 -25.43 15.36
N ALA A 10 -42.68 -24.36 14.58
CA ALA A 10 -41.70 -24.01 13.54
C ALA A 10 -40.44 -23.48 14.20
N LEU A 11 -39.41 -24.32 14.32
CA LEU A 11 -38.03 -23.90 14.66
C LEU A 11 -37.41 -23.19 13.46
N ILE A 12 -37.49 -21.85 13.44
CA ILE A 12 -36.76 -21.02 12.52
C ILE A 12 -35.31 -21.00 12.99
N GLY A 13 -34.51 -21.89 12.43
CA GLY A 13 -33.06 -21.87 12.60
C GLY A 13 -32.48 -20.62 11.94
N ALA A 14 -32.19 -19.59 12.72
CA ALA A 14 -31.36 -18.47 12.25
C ALA A 14 -29.93 -19.00 12.00
N ALA A 15 -29.68 -19.40 10.76
CA ALA A 15 -28.30 -19.65 10.30
C ALA A 15 -27.55 -18.30 10.33
N THR A 16 -26.85 -18.05 11.44
CA THR A 16 -25.83 -16.99 11.49
C THR A 16 -24.76 -17.36 10.48
N MET A 17 -24.84 -16.73 9.30
CA MET A 17 -23.71 -16.76 8.36
C MET A 17 -22.55 -16.05 9.04
N ALA A 18 -21.72 -16.80 9.75
CA ALA A 18 -20.40 -16.35 10.14
C ALA A 18 -19.67 -16.08 8.81
N ARG A 19 -19.58 -14.80 8.43
CA ARG A 19 -18.65 -14.40 7.36
C ARG A 19 -17.28 -14.88 7.82
N ALA A 20 -16.75 -15.88 7.14
CA ALA A 20 -15.36 -16.24 7.26
C ALA A 20 -14.59 -14.93 7.00
N GLN A 21 -13.92 -14.42 8.03
CA GLN A 21 -13.06 -13.26 7.88
C GLN A 21 -11.96 -13.69 6.90
N ASP A 22 -11.93 -13.08 5.72
CA ASP A 22 -10.93 -13.39 4.71
C ASP A 22 -9.55 -13.36 5.35
N ALA A 23 -8.75 -14.39 5.10
CA ALA A 23 -7.40 -14.49 5.65
C ALA A 23 -6.59 -13.25 5.24
N ILE A 24 -5.81 -12.73 6.18
CA ILE A 24 -4.93 -11.60 5.92
C ILE A 24 -3.94 -12.00 4.81
N PRO A 25 -3.88 -11.25 3.69
CA PRO A 25 -2.97 -11.56 2.60
C PRO A 25 -1.51 -11.53 3.05
N ASP A 26 -0.72 -12.51 2.61
CA ASP A 26 0.74 -12.47 2.75
C ASP A 26 1.31 -11.57 1.66
N ILE A 27 1.87 -10.41 2.08
CA ILE A 27 2.47 -9.43 1.17
C ILE A 27 4.00 -9.45 1.20
N LYS A 28 4.63 -10.39 1.93
CA LYS A 28 6.09 -10.55 1.96
C LYS A 28 6.66 -10.84 0.58
N GLY A 29 7.88 -10.37 0.34
CA GLY A 29 8.62 -10.59 -0.89
C GLY A 29 9.00 -9.32 -1.62
N THR A 30 9.46 -9.46 -2.84
CA THR A 30 9.93 -8.35 -3.67
C THR A 30 8.83 -7.91 -4.61
N TRP A 31 8.64 -6.61 -4.66
CA TRP A 31 7.68 -5.93 -5.52
C TRP A 31 8.41 -4.92 -6.38
N SER A 32 8.11 -4.87 -7.67
CA SER A 32 8.73 -3.91 -8.59
C SER A 32 7.69 -3.21 -9.43
N GLY A 33 7.90 -1.92 -9.70
CA GLY A 33 7.00 -1.11 -10.50
C GLY A 33 7.69 0.05 -11.17
N LYS A 34 7.10 0.50 -12.27
CA LYS A 34 7.54 1.67 -13.04
C LYS A 34 6.41 2.68 -13.16
N GLY A 35 6.75 3.94 -13.17
CA GLY A 35 5.75 4.99 -13.30
C GLY A 35 6.38 6.34 -13.59
N LYS A 36 5.55 7.37 -13.46
CA LYS A 36 5.99 8.76 -13.52
C LYS A 36 5.80 9.44 -12.18
N VAL A 37 6.74 10.27 -11.83
CA VAL A 37 6.69 11.10 -10.62
C VAL A 37 6.66 12.58 -11.00
N LEU A 38 5.82 13.33 -10.29
CA LEU A 38 5.79 14.78 -10.36
C LEU A 38 6.58 15.35 -9.19
N VAL A 39 7.51 16.25 -9.48
CA VAL A 39 8.42 16.82 -8.47
C VAL A 39 8.49 18.33 -8.59
N PHE A 40 8.19 19.04 -7.50
CA PHE A 40 8.58 20.44 -7.30
C PHE A 40 9.82 20.50 -6.41
N GLY A 41 10.70 21.46 -6.69
CA GLY A 41 11.89 21.67 -5.89
C GLY A 41 12.95 20.60 -6.08
N ASN A 42 13.82 20.44 -5.10
CA ASN A 42 14.98 19.58 -5.16
C ASN A 42 15.08 18.69 -3.92
N ASN A 43 15.28 17.41 -4.11
CA ASN A 43 15.55 16.47 -3.03
C ASN A 43 16.60 15.42 -3.44
N MET A 44 17.01 14.61 -2.49
CA MET A 44 18.03 13.57 -2.64
C MET A 44 17.65 12.55 -3.72
N HIS A 45 16.37 12.18 -3.82
CA HIS A 45 15.86 11.20 -4.79
C HIS A 45 15.65 11.78 -6.18
N ASN A 46 15.50 13.11 -6.26
CA ASN A 46 15.22 13.82 -7.50
C ASN A 46 16.12 15.05 -7.60
N PRO A 47 17.45 14.87 -7.73
CA PRO A 47 18.38 15.97 -7.74
C PRO A 47 18.16 16.90 -8.93
N GLY A 48 18.42 18.17 -8.73
CA GLY A 48 18.33 19.23 -9.74
C GLY A 48 18.20 20.59 -9.07
N ALA A 49 18.70 21.63 -9.72
CA ALA A 49 18.70 23.00 -9.18
C ALA A 49 17.35 23.71 -9.42
N GLN A 50 16.24 23.07 -9.07
CA GLN A 50 14.92 23.65 -9.28
C GLN A 50 14.41 24.31 -8.01
N THR A 51 13.84 25.50 -8.16
CA THR A 51 13.13 26.20 -7.08
C THR A 51 11.66 25.79 -7.03
N MET A 52 10.98 26.08 -5.92
CA MET A 52 9.53 25.80 -5.77
C MET A 52 8.65 26.68 -6.67
N SER A 53 9.19 27.76 -7.23
CA SER A 53 8.48 28.67 -8.13
C SER A 53 8.51 28.24 -9.60
N GLU A 54 9.37 27.29 -9.93
CA GLU A 54 9.46 26.74 -11.29
C GLU A 54 8.36 25.69 -11.54
N PRO A 55 7.97 25.45 -12.81
CA PRO A 55 7.04 24.38 -13.15
C PRO A 55 7.52 23.01 -12.66
N PRO A 56 6.63 22.08 -12.31
CA PRO A 56 7.03 20.77 -11.83
C PRO A 56 7.74 19.97 -12.93
N ARG A 57 8.63 19.10 -12.49
CA ARG A 57 9.31 18.13 -13.37
C ARG A 57 8.54 16.82 -13.36
N LEU A 58 8.37 16.24 -14.54
CA LEU A 58 7.94 14.86 -14.70
C LEU A 58 9.16 13.99 -14.95
N ARG A 59 9.30 12.90 -14.19
CA ARG A 59 10.38 11.92 -14.34
C ARG A 59 9.85 10.52 -14.38
N ASP A 60 10.50 9.65 -15.11
CA ASP A 60 10.27 8.22 -15.01
C ASP A 60 10.95 7.69 -13.77
N ILE A 61 10.27 6.77 -13.07
CA ILE A 61 10.78 6.09 -11.89
C ILE A 61 10.66 4.58 -12.06
N GLU A 62 11.61 3.87 -11.48
CA GLU A 62 11.56 2.44 -11.28
C GLU A 62 11.86 2.16 -9.79
N MET A 63 10.92 1.51 -9.13
CA MET A 63 10.97 1.28 -7.69
C MET A 63 10.92 -0.21 -7.38
N THR A 64 11.67 -0.59 -6.36
CA THR A 64 11.62 -1.94 -5.79
C THR A 64 11.41 -1.85 -4.30
N ASP A 65 10.35 -2.51 -3.81
CA ASP A 65 10.06 -2.67 -2.40
C ASP A 65 10.32 -4.13 -2.01
N VAL A 66 11.12 -4.34 -0.98
CA VAL A 66 11.30 -5.65 -0.36
C VAL A 66 10.57 -5.66 0.96
N VAL A 67 9.44 -6.34 1.02
CA VAL A 67 8.72 -6.59 2.27
C VAL A 67 9.42 -7.73 2.99
N GLU A 68 10.21 -7.37 4.01
CA GLU A 68 11.10 -8.28 4.73
C GLU A 68 10.35 -9.09 5.80
N GLY A 69 9.31 -8.49 6.39
CA GLY A 69 8.53 -9.11 7.46
C GLY A 69 7.08 -8.66 7.46
N GLN A 70 6.24 -9.52 8.06
CA GLN A 70 4.84 -9.25 8.29
C GLN A 70 4.40 -9.96 9.57
N ASP A 71 3.67 -9.23 10.44
CA ASP A 71 2.98 -9.75 11.62
C ASP A 71 1.52 -9.29 11.56
N GLY A 72 0.63 -10.22 11.30
CA GLY A 72 -0.76 -9.91 11.05
C GLY A 72 -0.94 -8.85 9.96
N ARG A 73 -1.45 -7.68 10.32
CA ARG A 73 -1.70 -6.54 9.42
C ARG A 73 -0.54 -5.56 9.30
N LEU A 74 0.52 -5.75 10.05
CA LEU A 74 1.70 -4.89 10.05
C LEU A 74 2.80 -5.51 9.21
N ALA A 75 3.41 -4.72 8.34
CA ALA A 75 4.52 -5.15 7.50
C ALA A 75 5.61 -4.09 7.47
N TRP A 76 6.84 -4.52 7.23
CA TRP A 76 8.00 -3.66 7.14
C TRP A 76 8.98 -4.17 6.09
N GLY A 77 9.84 -3.29 5.64
CA GLY A 77 10.82 -3.62 4.63
C GLY A 77 11.64 -2.43 4.18
N ARG A 78 12.13 -2.51 2.96
CA ARG A 78 12.98 -1.47 2.37
C ARG A 78 12.58 -1.18 0.94
N SER A 79 12.53 0.13 0.62
CA SER A 79 12.35 0.66 -0.73
C SER A 79 13.70 1.04 -1.34
N SER A 80 13.85 0.84 -2.63
CA SER A 80 14.97 1.34 -3.42
C SER A 80 14.49 1.79 -4.80
N SER A 81 15.25 2.68 -5.43
CA SER A 81 15.02 3.11 -6.80
C SER A 81 16.26 2.88 -7.64
N ALA A 82 16.10 2.88 -8.97
CA ALA A 82 17.23 2.72 -9.89
C ALA A 82 18.29 3.85 -9.79
N VAL A 83 17.91 5.00 -9.20
CA VAL A 83 18.81 6.16 -9.03
C VAL A 83 19.37 6.28 -7.61
N MET A 84 18.99 5.41 -6.69
CA MET A 84 19.46 5.42 -5.31
C MET A 84 20.00 4.07 -4.89
N GLU A 85 21.24 4.05 -4.47
CA GLU A 85 21.88 2.86 -3.87
C GLU A 85 21.37 2.60 -2.44
N SER A 86 20.91 3.64 -1.72
CA SER A 86 20.39 3.51 -0.36
C SER A 86 19.01 2.87 -0.33
N LYS A 87 18.86 1.91 0.56
CA LYS A 87 17.56 1.26 0.83
C LYS A 87 16.90 1.94 2.02
N GLU A 88 15.77 2.58 1.78
CA GLU A 88 15.02 3.28 2.83
C GLU A 88 14.03 2.35 3.54
N PRO A 89 14.00 2.36 4.87
CA PRO A 89 13.03 1.58 5.62
C PRO A 89 11.62 2.14 5.44
N PHE A 90 10.64 1.25 5.41
CA PHE A 90 9.22 1.59 5.48
C PHE A 90 8.47 0.72 6.49
N ALA A 91 7.34 1.25 6.94
CA ALA A 91 6.36 0.53 7.73
C ALA A 91 4.98 0.67 7.09
N TRP A 92 4.25 -0.45 6.98
CA TRP A 92 2.92 -0.53 6.40
C TRP A 92 1.92 -1.13 7.38
N ALA A 93 0.67 -0.67 7.32
CA ALA A 93 -0.45 -1.21 8.06
C ALA A 93 -1.63 -1.47 7.13
N MET A 94 -2.06 -2.73 7.06
CA MET A 94 -3.20 -3.17 6.25
C MET A 94 -4.50 -2.92 7.00
N SER A 95 -5.49 -2.36 6.34
CA SER A 95 -6.81 -2.11 6.90
C SER A 95 -7.64 -3.40 7.00
N SER A 96 -8.80 -3.30 7.66
CA SER A 96 -9.68 -4.46 7.89
C SER A 96 -10.31 -5.04 6.62
N ASP A 97 -10.28 -4.32 5.51
CA ASP A 97 -10.76 -4.77 4.21
C ASP A 97 -9.81 -5.73 3.49
N ASN A 98 -8.61 -5.99 4.05
CA ASN A 98 -7.55 -6.83 3.48
C ASN A 98 -7.03 -6.35 2.11
N LYS A 99 -7.31 -5.10 1.73
CA LYS A 99 -6.96 -4.52 0.43
C LYS A 99 -6.23 -3.20 0.55
N SER A 100 -6.66 -2.35 1.47
CA SER A 100 -6.10 -1.02 1.66
C SER A 100 -4.94 -1.07 2.66
N ILE A 101 -3.83 -0.46 2.31
CA ILE A 101 -2.64 -0.36 3.14
C ILE A 101 -2.24 1.10 3.22
N VAL A 102 -1.92 1.57 4.40
CA VAL A 102 -1.29 2.86 4.63
C VAL A 102 0.10 2.65 5.17
N GLY A 103 1.00 3.56 4.92
CA GLY A 103 2.36 3.45 5.43
C GLY A 103 3.15 4.73 5.31
N ALA A 104 4.36 4.69 5.81
CA ALA A 104 5.31 5.78 5.76
C ALA A 104 6.74 5.25 5.61
N ASP A 105 7.60 6.09 5.09
CA ASP A 105 9.05 6.02 5.18
C ASP A 105 9.59 7.26 5.92
N LEU A 106 10.87 7.59 5.73
CA LEU A 106 11.50 8.73 6.39
C LEU A 106 10.96 10.08 5.91
N ASP A 107 10.48 10.15 4.67
CA ASP A 107 10.19 11.38 3.98
C ASP A 107 8.70 11.59 3.66
N GLY A 108 7.93 10.51 3.53
CA GLY A 108 6.57 10.61 3.03
C GLY A 108 5.63 9.50 3.46
N TYR A 109 4.49 9.46 2.76
CA TYR A 109 3.38 8.58 3.09
C TYR A 109 2.96 7.77 1.87
N PHE A 110 2.54 6.53 2.14
CA PHE A 110 2.02 5.62 1.15
C PHE A 110 0.52 5.37 1.34
N ARG A 111 -0.18 5.26 0.24
CA ARG A 111 -1.44 4.54 0.14
C ARG A 111 -1.26 3.44 -0.90
N ILE A 112 -1.54 2.21 -0.50
CA ILE A 112 -1.40 1.06 -1.37
C ILE A 112 -2.75 0.34 -1.41
N THR A 113 -3.12 -0.14 -2.59
CA THR A 113 -4.30 -0.97 -2.79
C THR A 113 -3.87 -2.30 -3.42
N LEU A 114 -4.15 -3.40 -2.75
CA LEU A 114 -3.98 -4.74 -3.32
C LEU A 114 -5.04 -4.97 -4.39
N LEU A 115 -4.63 -5.12 -5.62
CA LEU A 115 -5.49 -5.36 -6.78
C LEU A 115 -5.65 -6.86 -7.04
N ALA A 116 -4.60 -7.65 -6.72
CA ALA A 116 -4.53 -9.10 -6.82
C ALA A 116 -3.43 -9.60 -5.86
N PRO A 117 -3.31 -10.91 -5.59
CA PRO A 117 -2.26 -11.46 -4.71
C PRO A 117 -0.82 -11.11 -5.11
N ASP A 118 -0.61 -10.81 -6.39
CA ASP A 118 0.70 -10.48 -6.98
C ASP A 118 0.75 -9.08 -7.63
N ARG A 119 -0.28 -8.26 -7.42
CA ARG A 119 -0.38 -6.91 -8.01
C ARG A 119 -0.95 -5.90 -7.01
N MET A 120 -0.32 -4.75 -6.90
CA MET A 120 -0.81 -3.63 -6.12
C MET A 120 -0.65 -2.30 -6.88
N GLU A 121 -1.45 -1.31 -6.52
CA GLU A 121 -1.19 0.10 -6.83
C GLU A 121 -0.58 0.77 -5.62
N LYS A 122 0.53 1.47 -5.81
CA LYS A 122 1.20 2.26 -4.77
C LYS A 122 1.16 3.73 -5.14
N CYS A 123 0.56 4.54 -4.27
CA CYS A 123 0.62 5.99 -4.34
C CYS A 123 1.52 6.51 -3.23
N TYR A 124 2.39 7.45 -3.56
CA TYR A 124 3.32 8.09 -2.64
C TYR A 124 3.18 9.60 -2.70
N VAL A 125 3.19 10.22 -1.56
CA VAL A 125 3.25 11.68 -1.41
C VAL A 125 4.31 12.05 -0.39
N HIS A 126 5.06 13.09 -0.73
CA HIS A 126 6.09 13.68 0.12
C HIS A 126 5.92 15.20 0.11
N ASN A 127 6.00 15.78 1.29
CA ASN A 127 6.04 17.21 1.49
C ASN A 127 7.18 17.54 2.45
N GLY A 128 8.39 17.55 1.92
CA GLY A 128 9.61 17.78 2.68
C GLY A 128 9.70 19.20 3.21
N THR A 129 10.13 19.31 4.46
CA THR A 129 10.45 20.57 5.14
C THR A 129 11.96 20.69 5.35
N GLY A 130 12.52 21.87 5.27
CA GLY A 130 13.94 22.10 5.51
C GLY A 130 14.68 22.71 4.32
N ALA A 131 15.99 22.55 4.28
CA ALA A 131 16.88 23.15 3.26
C ALA A 131 16.62 22.63 1.85
N THR A 132 16.12 21.41 1.72
CA THR A 132 15.73 20.77 0.45
C THR A 132 14.24 20.58 0.39
N LYS A 133 13.49 21.69 0.29
CA LYS A 133 12.03 21.63 0.14
C LYS A 133 11.68 21.00 -1.20
N SER A 134 10.85 19.96 -1.16
CA SER A 134 10.28 19.36 -2.35
C SER A 134 8.85 18.90 -2.10
N ILE A 135 8.06 18.85 -3.16
CA ILE A 135 6.75 18.19 -3.15
C ILE A 135 6.84 17.10 -4.21
N VAL A 136 6.47 15.90 -3.82
CA VAL A 136 6.50 14.71 -4.69
C VAL A 136 5.14 14.04 -4.68
N ALA A 137 4.66 13.64 -5.84
CA ALA A 137 3.46 12.84 -5.96
C ALA A 137 3.61 11.83 -7.10
N THR A 138 3.21 10.60 -6.84
CA THR A 138 3.20 9.52 -7.84
C THR A 138 2.19 8.45 -7.47
N CYS A 139 1.62 7.78 -8.49
CA CYS A 139 0.90 6.52 -8.33
C CYS A 139 1.32 5.60 -9.48
N TYR A 140 1.60 4.34 -9.18
CA TYR A 140 2.00 3.34 -10.16
C TYR A 140 1.64 1.93 -9.70
N ALA A 141 1.50 1.02 -10.66
CA ALA A 141 1.32 -0.39 -10.37
C ALA A 141 2.65 -1.06 -10.01
N MET A 142 2.63 -1.98 -9.07
CA MET A 142 3.73 -2.86 -8.72
C MET A 142 3.29 -4.31 -8.88
N GLU A 143 4.20 -5.13 -9.32
CA GLU A 143 4.01 -6.57 -9.45
C GLU A 143 4.99 -7.32 -8.56
N ARG A 144 4.54 -8.44 -8.03
CA ARG A 144 5.39 -9.32 -7.23
C ARG A 144 6.41 -9.99 -8.14
N VAL A 145 7.69 -9.84 -7.81
CA VAL A 145 8.78 -10.52 -8.53
C VAL A 145 8.74 -12.01 -8.20
N LYS A 146 8.53 -12.84 -9.21
CA LYS A 146 8.58 -14.32 -9.08
C LYS A 146 10.04 -14.73 -8.86
N LYS A 147 10.24 -15.60 -7.89
CA LYS A 147 11.56 -16.24 -7.65
C LYS A 147 11.82 -17.31 -8.70
#